data_8b991416941c848eeb7a5fa028d18960
#
_entry.id   8b991416941c848eeb7a5fa028d18960
#
_cell.length_a   1.000
_cell.length_b   1.000
_cell.length_c   1.000
_cell.angle_alpha   90.00
_cell.angle_beta   90.00
_cell.angle_gamma   90.00
#
_symmetry.space_group_name_H-M   'P 1'
#
loop_
_entity.id
_entity.type
_entity.pdbx_description
1 polymer ?
#
loop_
_entity_poly.entity_id
_entity_poly.type
_entity_poly.pdbx_seq_one_letter_code
_entity_poly.pdbx_strand_id
1 'polypeptide(L)'
;YFAMPEIARLRPQGLRFAKFRWGITEGETDVVPLYALQSDRSGSPAMDGDVVQDSRQQYTQAGQPSVGIDFEGQGPGQWAKLTGEVATEGNTIAIVLDGTVYSAASAKAEIKGGATEISGSFTVTEAQDLANVLKAGKLPASAKIISYDVVGPSLGQEAINSG
;
A
#
# COMPACT_ATOMS: atom_id res chain seq x y z
N TYR A 1 -1.07 -19.88 4.61
CA TYR A 1 -1.83 -20.58 3.55
C TYR A 1 -1.29 -20.21 2.16
N PHE A 2 -1.29 -18.93 1.76
CA PHE A 2 -0.81 -18.50 0.44
C PHE A 2 0.70 -18.68 0.20
N ALA A 3 1.49 -18.92 1.21
CA ALA A 3 2.93 -19.16 1.11
C ALA A 3 3.29 -20.66 0.85
N MET A 4 2.30 -21.56 0.84
CA MET A 4 2.53 -22.98 0.58
C MET A 4 2.98 -23.19 -0.88
N PRO A 5 4.03 -24.02 -1.13
CA PRO A 5 4.57 -24.23 -2.48
C PRO A 5 3.55 -24.76 -3.49
N GLU A 6 2.59 -25.55 -3.02
CA GLU A 6 1.51 -26.12 -3.83
C GLU A 6 0.54 -25.06 -4.33
N ILE A 7 0.16 -24.12 -3.45
CA ILE A 7 -0.71 -23.00 -3.78
C ILE A 7 0.02 -21.98 -4.69
N ALA A 8 1.32 -21.80 -4.47
CA ALA A 8 2.12 -20.88 -5.30
C ALA A 8 2.17 -21.29 -6.77
N ARG A 9 2.08 -22.60 -7.09
CA ARG A 9 2.04 -23.11 -8.46
C ARG A 9 0.72 -22.87 -9.18
N LEU A 10 -0.37 -22.69 -8.43
CA LEU A 10 -1.71 -22.44 -8.97
C LEU A 10 -1.98 -20.95 -9.23
N ARG A 11 -1.04 -20.06 -8.88
CA ARG A 11 -1.20 -18.63 -9.10
C ARG A 11 -1.19 -18.28 -10.59
N PRO A 12 -2.08 -17.40 -11.05
CA PRO A 12 -2.00 -16.80 -12.37
C PRO A 12 -0.61 -16.20 -12.63
N GLN A 13 -0.18 -16.12 -13.88
CA GLN A 13 1.15 -15.61 -14.24
C GLN A 13 1.44 -14.22 -13.69
N GLY A 14 0.44 -13.33 -13.64
CA GLY A 14 0.55 -11.99 -13.08
C GLY A 14 0.74 -11.93 -11.56
N LEU A 15 0.38 -13.01 -10.84
CA LEU A 15 0.52 -13.10 -9.38
C LEU A 15 1.69 -13.98 -8.93
N ARG A 16 2.54 -14.43 -9.86
CA ARG A 16 3.61 -15.39 -9.57
C ARG A 16 4.57 -14.91 -8.48
N PHE A 17 4.86 -13.62 -8.45
CA PHE A 17 5.75 -12.98 -7.46
C PHE A 17 4.99 -12.10 -6.46
N ALA A 18 3.66 -12.19 -6.43
CA ALA A 18 2.87 -11.41 -5.50
C ALA A 18 3.11 -11.84 -4.05
N LYS A 19 3.25 -10.84 -3.19
CA LYS A 19 3.25 -10.99 -1.73
C LYS A 19 1.88 -10.59 -1.21
N PHE A 20 1.26 -11.47 -0.42
CA PHE A 20 -0.01 -11.18 0.22
C PHE A 20 0.22 -10.55 1.60
N ARG A 21 -0.44 -9.44 1.87
CA ARG A 21 -0.38 -8.72 3.13
C ARG A 21 -1.77 -8.28 3.56
N TRP A 22 -1.99 -8.39 4.85
CA TRP A 22 -3.21 -7.87 5.47
C TRP A 22 -3.13 -6.35 5.57
N GLY A 23 -4.25 -5.70 5.37
CA GLY A 23 -4.41 -4.28 5.67
C GLY A 23 -4.80 -4.06 7.13
N ILE A 24 -4.88 -2.80 7.52
CA ILE A 24 -5.56 -2.40 8.76
C ILE A 24 -7.07 -2.49 8.55
N THR A 25 -7.82 -2.71 9.63
CA THR A 25 -9.28 -2.57 9.63
C THR A 25 -9.66 -1.13 9.40
N GLU A 26 -10.55 -0.89 8.43
CA GLU A 26 -11.08 0.45 8.16
C GLU A 26 -12.41 0.63 8.91
N GLY A 27 -12.45 1.61 9.81
CA GLY A 27 -13.63 1.96 10.58
C GLY A 27 -14.08 0.88 11.59
N GLU A 28 -15.38 0.82 11.87
CA GLU A 28 -16.00 -0.11 12.84
C GLU A 28 -16.33 -1.49 12.24
N THR A 29 -15.69 -1.86 11.15
CA THR A 29 -15.96 -3.15 10.49
C THR A 29 -14.97 -4.21 10.94
N ASP A 30 -15.42 -5.46 11.15
CA ASP A 30 -14.56 -6.62 11.42
C ASP A 30 -13.89 -7.17 10.14
N VAL A 31 -13.93 -6.40 9.05
CA VAL A 31 -13.40 -6.81 7.75
C VAL A 31 -11.97 -6.33 7.60
N VAL A 32 -11.05 -7.26 7.37
CA VAL A 32 -9.64 -6.96 7.13
C VAL A 32 -9.35 -7.20 5.65
N PRO A 33 -8.94 -6.17 4.88
CA PRO A 33 -8.60 -6.35 3.48
C PRO A 33 -7.31 -7.17 3.32
N LEU A 34 -7.29 -8.02 2.30
CA LEU A 34 -6.10 -8.78 1.90
C LEU A 34 -5.60 -8.23 0.56
N TYR A 35 -4.37 -7.75 0.55
CA TYR A 35 -3.74 -7.16 -0.62
C TYR A 35 -2.74 -8.10 -1.29
N ALA A 36 -2.78 -8.18 -2.60
CA ALA A 36 -1.72 -8.80 -3.41
C ALA A 36 -0.76 -7.70 -3.88
N LEU A 37 0.44 -7.69 -3.33
CA LEU A 37 1.47 -6.71 -3.63
C LEU A 37 2.39 -7.22 -4.73
N GLN A 38 2.62 -6.44 -5.76
CA GLN A 38 3.61 -6.74 -6.77
C GLN A 38 5.01 -6.58 -6.18
N SER A 39 5.84 -7.58 -6.35
CA SER A 39 7.26 -7.50 -6.06
C SER A 39 8.08 -8.00 -7.24
N ASP A 40 9.34 -7.64 -7.29
CA ASP A 40 10.29 -8.26 -8.21
C ASP A 40 10.62 -9.71 -7.81
N ARG A 41 11.54 -10.35 -8.54
CA ARG A 41 11.98 -11.72 -8.22
C ARG A 41 12.70 -11.85 -6.88
N SER A 42 13.33 -10.77 -6.42
CA SER A 42 14.01 -10.71 -5.11
C SER A 42 13.02 -10.47 -3.97
N GLY A 43 11.80 -10.04 -4.30
CA GLY A 43 10.79 -9.64 -3.35
C GLY A 43 11.00 -8.23 -2.80
N SER A 44 11.82 -7.42 -3.47
CA SER A 44 12.06 -6.03 -3.10
C SER A 44 10.85 -5.16 -3.43
N PRO A 45 10.64 -4.11 -2.64
CA PRO A 45 9.61 -3.11 -2.91
C PRO A 45 9.99 -2.24 -4.11
N ALA A 46 9.01 -1.56 -4.68
CA ALA A 46 9.24 -0.59 -5.75
C ALA A 46 9.99 0.66 -5.26
N MET A 47 9.90 0.96 -3.96
CA MET A 47 10.52 2.13 -3.33
C MET A 47 10.69 1.86 -1.84
N ASP A 48 11.83 2.21 -1.28
CA ASP A 48 12.11 2.12 0.15
C ASP A 48 11.72 3.41 0.89
N GLY A 49 11.45 3.29 2.18
CA GLY A 49 11.05 4.43 3.01
C GLY A 49 12.19 5.38 3.37
N ASP A 50 13.44 5.00 3.13
CA ASP A 50 14.62 5.81 3.41
C ASP A 50 14.72 7.10 2.57
N VAL A 51 13.99 7.16 1.47
CA VAL A 51 13.90 8.35 0.59
C VAL A 51 12.86 9.38 1.06
N VAL A 52 12.14 9.11 2.14
CA VAL A 52 11.22 10.06 2.76
C VAL A 52 12.01 11.07 3.58
N GLN A 53 11.99 12.34 3.19
CA GLN A 53 12.64 13.44 3.90
C GLN A 53 11.79 13.90 5.08
N ASP A 54 10.51 14.17 4.84
CA ASP A 54 9.55 14.60 5.85
C ASP A 54 8.14 14.07 5.54
N SER A 55 7.34 13.96 6.58
CA SER A 55 5.93 13.63 6.45
C SER A 55 5.14 14.32 7.54
N ARG A 56 3.94 14.83 7.18
CA ARG A 56 3.09 15.58 8.08
C ARG A 56 1.60 15.35 7.82
N GLN A 57 0.83 15.34 8.87
CA GLN A 57 -0.62 15.44 8.75
C GLN A 57 -1.00 16.81 8.22
N GLN A 58 -1.92 16.85 7.28
CA GLN A 58 -2.47 18.07 6.70
C GLN A 58 -3.93 17.88 6.31
N TYR A 59 -4.52 18.86 5.65
CA TYR A 59 -5.88 18.76 5.14
C TYR A 59 -5.89 19.01 3.62
N THR A 60 -6.70 18.26 2.91
CA THR A 60 -7.01 18.50 1.51
C THR A 60 -7.74 19.84 1.35
N GLN A 61 -7.87 20.34 0.12
CA GLN A 61 -8.69 21.52 -0.18
C GLN A 61 -10.16 21.36 0.25
N ALA A 62 -10.65 20.13 0.34
CA ALA A 62 -12.01 19.81 0.81
C ALA A 62 -12.10 19.68 2.34
N GLY A 63 -11.02 19.95 3.09
CA GLY A 63 -10.98 19.87 4.56
C GLY A 63 -10.90 18.45 5.12
N GLN A 64 -10.60 17.44 4.29
CA GLN A 64 -10.42 16.06 4.73
C GLN A 64 -8.99 15.85 5.24
N PRO A 65 -8.79 15.08 6.33
CA PRO A 65 -7.45 14.72 6.78
C PRO A 65 -6.65 14.01 5.67
N SER A 66 -5.39 14.38 5.52
CA SER A 66 -4.47 13.82 4.55
C SER A 66 -3.04 13.78 5.09
N VAL A 67 -2.14 13.12 4.39
CA VAL A 67 -0.73 13.03 4.74
C VAL A 67 0.10 13.61 3.60
N GLY A 68 0.82 14.69 3.89
CA GLY A 68 1.84 15.24 3.00
C GLY A 68 3.17 14.51 3.19
N ILE A 69 3.84 14.18 2.09
CA ILE A 69 5.15 13.53 2.07
C ILE A 69 6.08 14.33 1.17
N ASP A 70 7.27 14.62 1.67
CA ASP A 70 8.36 15.19 0.90
C ASP A 70 9.46 14.12 0.73
N PHE A 71 9.98 13.99 -0.48
CA PHE A 71 11.02 13.02 -0.81
C PHE A 71 12.36 13.69 -1.06
N GLU A 72 13.46 12.98 -0.77
CA GLU A 72 14.82 13.42 -1.04
C GLU A 72 15.61 12.41 -1.86
N GLY A 73 16.79 12.80 -2.31
CA GLY A 73 17.72 11.94 -3.04
C GLY A 73 17.12 11.42 -4.35
N GLN A 74 16.99 10.11 -4.47
CA GLN A 74 16.38 9.44 -5.63
C GLN A 74 14.85 9.34 -5.52
N GLY A 75 14.28 9.65 -4.37
CA GLY A 75 12.86 9.52 -4.07
C GLY A 75 11.93 10.21 -5.07
N PRO A 76 12.17 11.48 -5.44
CA PRO A 76 11.32 12.17 -6.42
C PRO A 76 11.23 11.44 -7.76
N GLY A 77 12.34 10.92 -8.27
CA GLY A 77 12.38 10.16 -9.53
C GLY A 77 11.71 8.80 -9.44
N GLN A 78 11.93 8.08 -8.34
CA GLN A 78 11.28 6.80 -8.09
C GLN A 78 9.77 6.97 -7.94
N TRP A 79 9.32 8.01 -7.21
CA TRP A 79 7.91 8.32 -7.03
C TRP A 79 7.21 8.71 -8.33
N ALA A 80 7.85 9.56 -9.15
CA ALA A 80 7.34 9.93 -10.46
C ALA A 80 7.13 8.69 -11.35
N LYS A 81 8.12 7.81 -11.42
CA LYS A 81 8.03 6.57 -12.19
C LYS A 81 6.89 5.68 -11.66
N LEU A 82 6.85 5.43 -10.36
CA LEU A 82 5.85 4.56 -9.72
C LEU A 82 4.42 5.09 -9.93
N THR A 83 4.19 6.39 -9.73
CA THR A 83 2.88 7.02 -9.94
C THR A 83 2.48 7.03 -11.41
N GLY A 84 3.42 7.20 -12.34
CA GLY A 84 3.17 7.12 -13.78
C GLY A 84 2.76 5.71 -14.23
N GLU A 85 3.43 4.67 -13.74
CA GLU A 85 3.08 3.27 -14.00
C GLU A 85 1.70 2.94 -13.46
N VAL A 86 1.44 3.28 -12.20
CA VAL A 86 0.16 3.03 -11.52
C VAL A 86 -1.00 3.75 -12.21
N ALA A 87 -0.80 5.00 -12.62
CA ALA A 87 -1.81 5.76 -13.36
C ALA A 87 -2.15 5.15 -14.72
N THR A 88 -1.17 4.58 -15.40
CA THR A 88 -1.35 3.94 -16.72
C THR A 88 -2.03 2.58 -16.59
N GLU A 89 -1.68 1.80 -15.58
CA GLU A 89 -2.17 0.44 -15.39
C GLU A 89 -3.48 0.37 -14.58
N GLY A 90 -3.91 1.46 -13.95
CA GLY A 90 -5.09 1.50 -13.07
C GLY A 90 -4.89 0.76 -11.75
N ASN A 91 -3.64 0.59 -11.32
CA ASN A 91 -3.27 -0.04 -10.06
C ASN A 91 -3.28 0.97 -8.90
N THR A 92 -2.91 0.51 -7.71
CA THR A 92 -2.73 1.35 -6.51
C THR A 92 -1.34 1.17 -5.92
N ILE A 93 -0.90 2.17 -5.15
CA ILE A 93 0.35 2.14 -4.40
C ILE A 93 0.01 1.81 -2.95
N ALA A 94 0.57 0.73 -2.44
CA ALA A 94 0.44 0.37 -1.04
C ALA A 94 1.56 0.98 -0.20
N ILE A 95 1.21 1.54 0.94
CA ILE A 95 2.14 1.86 2.01
C ILE A 95 2.14 0.70 2.99
N VAL A 96 3.26 0.01 3.06
CA VAL A 96 3.42 -1.18 3.90
C VAL A 96 4.37 -0.86 5.05
N LEU A 97 3.96 -1.21 6.26
CA LEU A 97 4.72 -1.05 7.48
C LEU A 97 4.67 -2.34 8.27
N ASP A 98 5.82 -2.88 8.63
CA ASP A 98 5.95 -4.14 9.38
C ASP A 98 5.11 -5.29 8.81
N GLY A 99 5.02 -5.33 7.47
CA GLY A 99 4.27 -6.36 6.76
C GLY A 99 2.75 -6.15 6.69
N THR A 100 2.24 -5.03 7.20
CA THR A 100 0.83 -4.64 7.16
C THR A 100 0.62 -3.47 6.20
N VAL A 101 -0.44 -3.50 5.42
CA VAL A 101 -0.82 -2.39 4.52
C VAL A 101 -1.60 -1.35 5.30
N TYR A 102 -1.03 -0.16 5.43
CA TYR A 102 -1.65 0.98 6.13
C TYR A 102 -2.48 1.87 5.23
N SER A 103 -2.15 1.93 3.96
CA SER A 103 -2.89 2.71 2.98
C SER A 103 -2.69 2.13 1.60
N ALA A 104 -3.71 2.27 0.76
CA ALA A 104 -3.68 1.95 -0.65
C ALA A 104 -4.25 3.13 -1.45
N ALA A 105 -3.39 3.85 -2.14
CA ALA A 105 -3.74 5.06 -2.87
C ALA A 105 -3.56 4.90 -4.38
N SER A 106 -4.49 5.42 -5.16
CA SER A 106 -4.34 5.50 -6.61
C SER A 106 -3.67 6.81 -7.01
N ALA A 107 -2.89 6.78 -8.08
CA ALA A 107 -2.39 7.97 -8.74
C ALA A 107 -3.16 8.19 -10.05
N LYS A 108 -3.59 9.43 -10.32
CA LYS A 108 -4.29 9.78 -11.57
C LYS A 108 -3.33 10.15 -12.69
N ALA A 109 -2.09 10.49 -12.35
CA ALA A 109 -1.03 10.88 -13.27
C ALA A 109 0.33 10.72 -12.60
N GLU A 110 1.39 10.81 -13.40
CA GLU A 110 2.76 10.89 -12.89
C GLU A 110 2.93 12.14 -12.01
N ILE A 111 3.43 11.95 -10.78
CA ILE A 111 3.65 13.02 -9.80
C ILE A 111 5.15 13.35 -9.78
N LYS A 112 5.51 14.47 -10.39
CA LYS A 112 6.87 15.03 -10.40
C LYS A 112 6.99 16.12 -9.33
N GLY A 113 8.18 16.33 -8.81
CA GLY A 113 8.46 17.48 -7.93
C GLY A 113 8.79 17.14 -6.47
N GLY A 114 8.86 15.88 -6.12
CA GLY A 114 9.39 15.47 -4.80
C GLY A 114 8.47 15.67 -3.61
N ALA A 115 7.22 16.10 -3.85
CA ALA A 115 6.19 16.20 -2.82
C ALA A 115 4.91 15.51 -3.30
N THR A 116 4.20 14.89 -2.37
CA THR A 116 2.92 14.24 -2.65
C THR A 116 1.95 14.38 -1.50
N GLU A 117 0.67 14.19 -1.78
CA GLU A 117 -0.39 14.12 -0.78
C GLU A 117 -1.10 12.78 -0.91
N ILE A 118 -1.21 12.07 0.20
CA ILE A 118 -2.03 10.86 0.32
C ILE A 118 -3.32 11.25 0.99
N SER A 119 -4.42 11.12 0.27
CA SER A 119 -5.77 11.35 0.76
C SER A 119 -6.56 10.05 0.79
N GLY A 120 -7.50 9.96 1.71
CA GLY A 120 -8.35 8.78 1.90
C GLY A 120 -9.38 9.04 3.00
N SER A 121 -10.03 7.99 3.46
CA SER A 121 -10.98 8.06 4.58
C SER A 121 -10.27 8.08 5.93
N PHE A 122 -9.26 8.93 6.09
CA PHE A 122 -8.51 9.04 7.34
C PHE A 122 -9.27 9.86 8.38
N THR A 123 -9.24 9.40 9.61
CA THR A 123 -9.40 10.29 10.77
C THR A 123 -8.12 11.13 10.95
N VAL A 124 -8.22 12.20 11.72
CA VAL A 124 -7.04 13.05 12.03
C VAL A 124 -5.96 12.22 12.72
N THR A 125 -6.34 11.33 13.63
CA THR A 125 -5.42 10.46 14.36
C THR A 125 -4.69 9.49 13.43
N GLU A 126 -5.42 8.81 12.54
CA GLU A 126 -4.82 7.87 11.56
C GLU A 126 -3.85 8.59 10.61
N ALA A 127 -4.21 9.78 10.14
CA ALA A 127 -3.32 10.58 9.30
C ALA A 127 -2.06 11.03 10.06
N GLN A 128 -2.21 11.40 11.35
CA GLN A 128 -1.08 11.77 12.20
C GLN A 128 -0.16 10.57 12.47
N ASP A 129 -0.73 9.42 12.77
CA ASP A 129 0.04 8.19 13.03
C ASP A 129 0.80 7.75 11.78
N LEU A 130 0.15 7.77 10.61
CA LEU A 130 0.80 7.47 9.34
C LEU A 130 1.93 8.46 9.04
N ALA A 131 1.72 9.76 9.27
CA ALA A 131 2.75 10.77 9.08
C ALA A 131 3.96 10.54 10.02
N ASN A 132 3.72 10.25 11.30
CA ASN A 132 4.78 9.98 12.28
C ASN A 132 5.61 8.76 11.89
N VAL A 133 4.94 7.73 11.43
CA VAL A 133 5.56 6.49 10.99
C VAL A 133 6.40 6.72 9.75
N LEU A 134 5.90 7.40 8.73
CA LEU A 134 6.65 7.77 7.53
C LEU A 134 7.86 8.64 7.85
N LYS A 135 7.72 9.60 8.75
CA LYS A 135 8.81 10.49 9.21
C LYS A 135 9.92 9.75 9.96
N ALA A 136 9.59 8.68 10.66
CA ALA A 136 10.58 7.88 11.38
C ALA A 136 11.58 7.19 10.43
N GLY A 137 11.36 7.19 9.12
CA GLY A 137 12.31 6.80 8.07
C GLY A 137 12.77 5.33 8.10
N LYS A 138 12.06 4.49 8.86
CA LYS A 138 12.44 3.08 9.08
C LYS A 138 11.44 2.12 8.45
N LEU A 139 10.72 2.58 7.43
CA LEU A 139 9.69 1.80 6.81
C LEU A 139 10.24 0.94 5.69
N PRO A 140 9.99 -0.36 5.74
CA PRO A 140 10.11 -1.16 4.54
C PRO A 140 8.94 -0.85 3.61
N ALA A 141 9.20 -0.05 2.58
CA ALA A 141 8.66 -0.26 1.26
C ALA A 141 7.21 0.10 0.92
N SER A 142 7.09 1.06 0.03
CA SER A 142 5.92 1.17 -0.84
C SER A 142 5.92 0.02 -1.85
N ALA A 143 4.81 -0.72 -1.96
CA ALA A 143 4.64 -1.76 -2.94
C ALA A 143 3.43 -1.44 -3.85
N LYS A 144 3.55 -1.82 -5.13
CA LYS A 144 2.46 -1.69 -6.08
C LYS A 144 1.42 -2.80 -5.84
N ILE A 145 0.18 -2.42 -5.62
CA ILE A 145 -0.93 -3.35 -5.52
C ILE A 145 -1.44 -3.67 -6.94
N ILE A 146 -1.43 -4.94 -7.29
CA ILE A 146 -1.97 -5.45 -8.56
C ILE A 146 -3.38 -6.03 -8.41
N SER A 147 -3.75 -6.40 -7.18
CA SER A 147 -5.09 -6.90 -6.85
C SER A 147 -5.33 -6.75 -5.37
N TYR A 148 -6.55 -6.51 -4.97
CA TYR A 148 -6.97 -6.64 -3.59
C TYR A 148 -8.33 -7.33 -3.50
N ASP A 149 -8.50 -8.15 -2.47
CA ASP A 149 -9.77 -8.75 -2.11
C ASP A 149 -10.10 -8.43 -0.65
N VAL A 150 -11.36 -8.20 -0.39
CA VAL A 150 -11.87 -8.00 0.97
C VAL A 150 -12.40 -9.33 1.48
N VAL A 151 -11.76 -9.89 2.48
CA VAL A 151 -12.15 -11.17 3.09
C VAL A 151 -13.01 -10.90 4.32
N GLY A 152 -14.30 -11.21 4.20
CA GLY A 152 -15.23 -11.14 5.33
C GLY A 152 -15.34 -12.46 6.10
N PRO A 153 -15.97 -12.46 7.29
CA PRO A 153 -16.13 -13.65 8.14
C PRO A 153 -16.82 -14.84 7.46
N SER A 154 -17.71 -14.58 6.49
CA SER A 154 -18.44 -15.61 5.75
C SER A 154 -17.57 -16.51 4.87
N LEU A 155 -16.50 -15.96 4.27
CA LEU A 155 -15.55 -16.74 3.46
C LEU A 155 -14.69 -17.69 4.30
N GLY A 156 -14.44 -17.34 5.56
CA GLY A 156 -13.73 -18.21 6.49
C GLY A 156 -14.53 -19.45 6.89
N GLN A 157 -15.85 -19.36 6.99
CA GLN A 157 -16.72 -20.49 7.35
C GLN A 157 -16.94 -21.46 6.19
N GLU A 158 -17.04 -20.98 4.95
CA GLU A 158 -17.14 -21.88 3.78
C GLU A 158 -15.87 -22.68 3.54
N ALA A 159 -14.70 -22.11 3.79
CA ALA A 159 -13.44 -22.82 3.67
C ALA A 159 -13.25 -23.92 4.72
N ILE A 160 -13.90 -23.80 5.89
CA ILE A 160 -13.87 -24.82 6.96
C ILE A 160 -14.86 -25.93 6.67
N ASN A 161 -16.00 -25.65 6.03
CA ASN A 161 -17.04 -26.64 5.73
C ASN A 161 -16.77 -27.46 4.45
N SER A 162 -15.75 -27.11 3.65
CA SER A 162 -15.35 -27.80 2.42
C SER A 162 -14.10 -28.66 2.56
N GLY A 163 -13.60 -28.85 3.80
CA GLY A 163 -12.43 -29.67 4.14
C GLY A 163 -12.80 -31.04 4.71
#